data_34b31cab6986a05206544f4992707101
#
_entry.id   34b31cab6986a05206544f4992707101
#
_cell.length_a   1.000
_cell.length_b   1.000
_cell.length_c   1.000
_cell.angle_alpha   90.00
_cell.angle_beta   90.00
_cell.angle_gamma   90.00
#
_symmetry.space_group_name_H-M   'P 1'
#
loop_
_entity.id
_entity.type
_entity.pdbx_description
1 polymer ?
#
loop_
_entity_poly.entity_id
_entity_poly.type
_entity_poly.pdbx_seq_one_letter_code
_entity_poly.pdbx_strand_id
1 'polypeptide(L)'
;MSAAIDAWLPKSVLLLRGYNSEKFTADLIAGVTVGLVALPLAMAFAIASGVSPQAGIYCAIVTGFLISALGGSKTQIGGPTGAFVVVVLGIISKYGLDGLFTCTMLAGLILVIMGVTGLGGMVKYFPRPVVVGFTNGIAILIASTQIRDLFGLRMEHVPGDFFHRMGAIGENFHTLNWTASIVGFASLAVMIVCAKFFKRIPGAILVCFGATAAVAIFHLPIETIGTRFGGIPSGLPHFAVPRLQPQLLLHLLSPAITVAMLGAIESLFSAVVSDRMSGDKHKPNVELIAQGVANLASPLFGGLPATGAIARTATNVRAGARTPVAGMIHALTLLAVILFAAPLVKNVPLAALAGILFMVAYNMGDWGEIPEILKLSVADKSVWLLTLTLTVVADLTLAVEVGMILAAFSFIRKISLTTTVSKVTDDYIEDGRAHILQDKDIPEYAAVYRIHGPFLFGVTDKIAEVTEDIKALPPIVILRLRNMTAIDATGIAALEELAEILRANGRAMLVCGARPQPEALMREAGFERHIGAENICANIEEALKRAEEIHNQPASVTAGMHQN
;
A
#
# COMPACT_ATOMS: atom_id res chain seq x y z
N MET A 1 -14.62 6.66 -28.33
CA MET A 1 -15.27 7.48 -27.27
C MET A 1 -15.97 6.62 -26.21
N SER A 2 -16.64 5.50 -26.53
CA SER A 2 -17.29 4.63 -25.53
C SER A 2 -16.32 3.96 -24.56
N ALA A 3 -15.20 3.40 -25.02
CA ALA A 3 -14.21 2.71 -24.18
C ALA A 3 -13.52 3.62 -23.15
N ALA A 4 -13.29 4.90 -23.49
CA ALA A 4 -12.70 5.87 -22.55
C ALA A 4 -13.69 6.26 -21.45
N ILE A 5 -14.99 6.37 -21.78
CA ILE A 5 -16.04 6.65 -20.80
C ILE A 5 -16.24 5.44 -19.88
N ASP A 6 -16.24 4.23 -20.45
CA ASP A 6 -16.39 2.99 -19.67
C ASP A 6 -15.26 2.80 -18.65
N ALA A 7 -14.05 3.35 -18.90
CA ALA A 7 -12.94 3.31 -17.96
C ALA A 7 -13.24 4.01 -16.62
N TRP A 8 -14.07 5.06 -16.62
CA TRP A 8 -14.40 5.87 -15.46
C TRP A 8 -15.77 5.54 -14.83
N LEU A 9 -16.57 4.67 -15.47
CA LEU A 9 -17.86 4.27 -14.93
C LEU A 9 -17.69 3.26 -13.78
N PRO A 10 -18.46 3.39 -12.68
CA PRO A 10 -18.54 2.39 -11.62
C PRO A 10 -18.92 1.00 -12.15
N LYS A 11 -18.40 -0.05 -11.49
CA LYS A 11 -18.76 -1.44 -11.84
C LYS A 11 -20.24 -1.73 -11.66
N SER A 12 -20.92 -1.08 -10.72
CA SER A 12 -22.36 -1.18 -10.51
C SER A 12 -23.14 -0.84 -11.78
N VAL A 13 -22.82 0.29 -12.43
CA VAL A 13 -23.50 0.74 -13.66
C VAL A 13 -23.26 -0.25 -14.83
N LEU A 14 -22.03 -0.76 -14.95
CA LEU A 14 -21.68 -1.68 -16.03
C LEU A 14 -22.35 -3.04 -15.88
N LEU A 15 -22.42 -3.57 -14.65
CA LEU A 15 -22.93 -4.92 -14.38
C LEU A 15 -24.46 -4.98 -14.26
N LEU A 16 -25.13 -3.84 -13.99
CA LEU A 16 -26.59 -3.78 -13.99
C LEU A 16 -27.20 -4.00 -15.38
N ARG A 17 -26.47 -3.73 -16.47
CA ARG A 17 -26.96 -3.97 -17.84
C ARG A 17 -27.31 -5.44 -18.15
N GLY A 18 -26.76 -6.39 -17.40
CA GLY A 18 -27.05 -7.84 -17.54
C GLY A 18 -27.50 -8.47 -16.22
N TYR A 19 -28.17 -7.69 -15.35
CA TYR A 19 -28.64 -8.15 -14.06
C TYR A 19 -29.92 -8.98 -14.21
N ASN A 20 -29.98 -10.12 -13.53
CA ASN A 20 -31.13 -11.04 -13.58
C ASN A 20 -31.47 -11.57 -12.18
N SER A 21 -32.58 -12.33 -12.06
CA SER A 21 -33.06 -12.89 -10.79
C SER A 21 -32.06 -13.85 -10.15
N GLU A 22 -31.32 -14.63 -10.92
CA GLU A 22 -30.28 -15.53 -10.40
C GLU A 22 -29.17 -14.76 -9.70
N LYS A 23 -28.65 -13.68 -10.34
CA LYS A 23 -27.65 -12.79 -9.75
C LYS A 23 -28.19 -12.10 -8.50
N PHE A 24 -29.46 -11.65 -8.54
CA PHE A 24 -30.11 -11.02 -7.37
C PHE A 24 -30.18 -11.97 -6.18
N THR A 25 -30.58 -13.20 -6.38
CA THR A 25 -30.65 -14.20 -5.29
C THR A 25 -29.27 -14.50 -4.72
N ALA A 26 -28.25 -14.64 -5.58
CA ALA A 26 -26.87 -14.85 -5.14
C ALA A 26 -26.34 -13.65 -4.34
N ASP A 27 -26.56 -12.42 -4.85
CA ASP A 27 -26.15 -11.19 -4.18
C ASP A 27 -26.90 -10.94 -2.87
N LEU A 28 -28.19 -11.32 -2.80
CA LEU A 28 -28.99 -11.25 -1.59
C LEU A 28 -28.44 -12.15 -0.49
N ILE A 29 -28.19 -13.43 -0.80
CA ILE A 29 -27.62 -14.39 0.15
C ILE A 29 -26.24 -13.93 0.62
N ALA A 30 -25.38 -13.50 -0.31
CA ALA A 30 -24.04 -13.03 0.01
C ALA A 30 -24.08 -11.75 0.86
N GLY A 31 -24.87 -10.76 0.46
CA GLY A 31 -24.99 -9.48 1.16
C GLY A 31 -25.52 -9.63 2.58
N VAL A 32 -26.57 -10.44 2.78
CA VAL A 32 -27.09 -10.73 4.12
C VAL A 32 -26.04 -11.46 4.97
N THR A 33 -25.39 -12.49 4.41
CA THR A 33 -24.35 -13.23 5.13
C THR A 33 -23.22 -12.33 5.59
N VAL A 34 -22.72 -11.47 4.70
CA VAL A 34 -21.63 -10.54 5.02
C VAL A 34 -22.09 -9.44 5.98
N GLY A 35 -23.32 -8.96 5.85
CA GLY A 35 -23.92 -7.99 6.78
C GLY A 35 -23.93 -8.49 8.22
N LEU A 36 -24.37 -9.72 8.43
CA LEU A 36 -24.36 -10.35 9.75
C LEU A 36 -22.93 -10.55 10.31
N VAL A 37 -21.96 -10.93 9.45
CA VAL A 37 -20.55 -11.06 9.86
C VAL A 37 -19.93 -9.69 10.19
N ALA A 38 -20.30 -8.67 9.43
CA ALA A 38 -19.73 -7.33 9.58
C ALA A 38 -20.20 -6.61 10.86
N LEU A 39 -21.39 -6.95 11.37
CA LEU A 39 -21.96 -6.30 12.54
C LEU A 39 -21.04 -6.35 13.77
N PRO A 40 -20.65 -7.52 14.30
CA PRO A 40 -19.75 -7.58 15.45
C PRO A 40 -18.40 -6.94 15.18
N LEU A 41 -17.86 -7.08 13.97
CA LEU A 41 -16.58 -6.48 13.59
C LEU A 41 -16.63 -4.95 13.56
N ALA A 42 -17.70 -4.36 13.00
CA ALA A 42 -17.85 -2.91 12.94
C ALA A 42 -17.95 -2.29 14.35
N MET A 43 -18.70 -2.94 15.24
CA MET A 43 -18.79 -2.52 16.64
C MET A 43 -17.45 -2.65 17.36
N ALA A 44 -16.78 -3.78 17.20
CA ALA A 44 -15.53 -4.06 17.85
C ALA A 44 -14.42 -3.09 17.41
N PHE A 45 -14.32 -2.78 16.11
CA PHE A 45 -13.36 -1.78 15.62
C PHE A 45 -13.64 -0.39 16.17
N ALA A 46 -14.91 0.04 16.25
CA ALA A 46 -15.27 1.32 16.83
C ALA A 46 -14.88 1.41 18.31
N ILE A 47 -15.23 0.39 19.11
CA ILE A 47 -14.88 0.30 20.53
C ILE A 47 -13.36 0.32 20.73
N ALA A 48 -12.63 -0.47 19.95
CA ALA A 48 -11.18 -0.51 19.99
C ALA A 48 -10.53 0.82 19.58
N SER A 49 -11.22 1.61 18.75
CA SER A 49 -10.79 2.97 18.34
C SER A 49 -11.18 4.05 19.35
N GLY A 50 -11.82 3.70 20.47
CA GLY A 50 -12.21 4.65 21.51
C GLY A 50 -13.51 5.40 21.22
N VAL A 51 -14.34 4.94 20.29
CA VAL A 51 -15.65 5.53 19.96
C VAL A 51 -16.80 4.57 20.24
N SER A 52 -18.02 5.10 20.17
CA SER A 52 -19.22 4.29 20.37
C SER A 52 -19.36 3.18 19.31
N PRO A 53 -19.89 2.00 19.65
CA PRO A 53 -20.10 0.92 18.69
C PRO A 53 -21.03 1.34 17.53
N GLN A 54 -21.93 2.26 17.77
CA GLN A 54 -22.82 2.87 16.81
C GLN A 54 -22.06 3.54 15.65
N ALA A 55 -20.98 4.30 15.95
CA ALA A 55 -20.18 4.96 14.93
C ALA A 55 -19.57 3.96 13.91
N GLY A 56 -19.19 2.76 14.37
CA GLY A 56 -18.71 1.69 13.51
C GLY A 56 -19.78 1.13 12.58
N ILE A 57 -21.00 0.95 13.10
CA ILE A 57 -22.10 0.43 12.29
C ILE A 57 -22.55 1.49 11.27
N TYR A 58 -22.67 2.76 11.66
CA TYR A 58 -23.00 3.85 10.74
C TYR A 58 -21.95 4.02 9.65
N CYS A 59 -20.68 3.92 10.01
CA CYS A 59 -19.60 3.85 9.05
C CYS A 59 -19.81 2.70 8.05
N ALA A 60 -20.06 1.47 8.53
CA ALA A 60 -20.25 0.30 7.67
C ALA A 60 -21.48 0.42 6.75
N ILE A 61 -22.56 1.05 7.21
CA ILE A 61 -23.77 1.30 6.41
C ILE A 61 -23.47 2.30 5.29
N VAL A 62 -23.00 3.49 5.65
CA VAL A 62 -22.83 4.60 4.71
C VAL A 62 -21.70 4.29 3.72
N THR A 63 -20.54 3.93 4.24
CA THR A 63 -19.37 3.69 3.38
C THR A 63 -19.47 2.37 2.61
N GLY A 64 -20.03 1.33 3.24
CA GLY A 64 -20.26 0.05 2.56
C GLY A 64 -21.20 0.18 1.36
N PHE A 65 -22.26 1.00 1.50
CA PHE A 65 -23.16 1.32 0.39
C PHE A 65 -22.45 2.12 -0.70
N LEU A 66 -21.79 3.23 -0.34
CA LEU A 66 -21.17 4.14 -1.31
C LEU A 66 -20.01 3.48 -2.05
N ILE A 67 -19.14 2.72 -1.36
CA ILE A 67 -18.02 2.00 -1.98
C ILE A 67 -18.56 0.96 -2.97
N SER A 68 -19.61 0.22 -2.61
CA SER A 68 -20.21 -0.75 -3.51
C SER A 68 -20.95 -0.10 -4.69
N ALA A 69 -21.61 1.02 -4.47
CA ALA A 69 -22.36 1.72 -5.50
C ALA A 69 -21.47 2.44 -6.51
N LEU A 70 -20.36 3.06 -6.06
CA LEU A 70 -19.50 3.92 -6.86
C LEU A 70 -18.16 3.24 -7.22
N GLY A 71 -17.86 2.08 -6.64
CA GLY A 71 -16.57 1.42 -6.72
C GLY A 71 -16.21 0.84 -8.07
N GLY A 72 -14.90 0.63 -8.24
CA GLY A 72 -14.30 0.00 -9.41
C GLY A 72 -14.18 -1.53 -9.29
N SER A 73 -14.55 -2.13 -8.16
CA SER A 73 -14.50 -3.57 -7.91
C SER A 73 -15.89 -4.21 -8.01
N LYS A 74 -15.92 -5.48 -8.40
CA LYS A 74 -17.16 -6.24 -8.61
C LYS A 74 -17.82 -6.69 -7.31
N THR A 75 -17.04 -7.06 -6.30
CA THR A 75 -17.55 -7.72 -5.09
C THR A 75 -16.93 -7.19 -3.80
N GLN A 76 -16.23 -6.07 -3.86
CA GLN A 76 -15.58 -5.46 -2.70
C GLN A 76 -16.61 -4.99 -1.68
N ILE A 77 -16.30 -5.20 -0.41
CA ILE A 77 -17.06 -4.71 0.74
C ILE A 77 -16.24 -3.65 1.45
N GLY A 78 -16.80 -2.46 1.57
CA GLY A 78 -16.21 -1.35 2.33
C GLY A 78 -16.72 -1.25 3.77
N GLY A 79 -16.02 -0.49 4.59
CA GLY A 79 -16.39 -0.20 5.97
C GLY A 79 -15.19 -0.01 6.90
N PRO A 80 -15.40 0.12 8.21
CA PRO A 80 -14.31 0.24 9.17
C PRO A 80 -13.48 -1.04 9.20
N THR A 81 -12.15 -0.90 9.30
CA THR A 81 -11.19 -2.02 9.33
C THR A 81 -10.28 -1.94 10.54
N GLY A 82 -9.66 -3.07 10.86
CA GLY A 82 -8.69 -3.15 11.97
C GLY A 82 -7.50 -2.21 11.80
N ALA A 83 -7.05 -1.98 10.57
CA ALA A 83 -5.92 -1.11 10.29
C ALA A 83 -6.12 0.33 10.76
N PHE A 84 -7.36 0.81 10.72
CA PHE A 84 -7.67 2.15 11.21
C PHE A 84 -7.80 2.27 12.72
N VAL A 85 -7.93 1.17 13.47
CA VAL A 85 -8.16 1.21 14.92
C VAL A 85 -7.13 2.07 15.63
N VAL A 86 -5.88 1.82 15.38
CA VAL A 86 -4.77 2.52 16.06
C VAL A 86 -4.64 3.97 15.60
N VAL A 87 -4.76 4.21 14.30
CA VAL A 87 -4.72 5.57 13.72
C VAL A 87 -5.83 6.43 14.30
N VAL A 88 -7.05 5.89 14.31
CA VAL A 88 -8.24 6.58 14.84
C VAL A 88 -8.09 6.87 16.32
N LEU A 89 -7.62 5.88 17.11
CA LEU A 89 -7.36 6.05 18.54
C LEU A 89 -6.32 7.16 18.78
N GLY A 90 -5.24 7.19 18.00
CA GLY A 90 -4.20 8.22 18.07
C GLY A 90 -4.73 9.62 17.72
N ILE A 91 -5.53 9.74 16.67
CA ILE A 91 -6.16 11.01 16.27
C ILE A 91 -7.12 11.50 17.33
N ILE A 92 -7.98 10.61 17.86
CA ILE A 92 -8.97 10.99 18.89
C ILE A 92 -8.27 11.43 20.18
N SER A 93 -7.25 10.73 20.62
CA SER A 93 -6.53 11.07 21.86
C SER A 93 -5.85 12.43 21.78
N LYS A 94 -5.45 12.87 20.59
CA LYS A 94 -4.70 14.12 20.37
C LYS A 94 -5.60 15.28 19.93
N TYR A 95 -6.61 15.02 19.10
CA TYR A 95 -7.41 16.07 18.44
C TYR A 95 -8.91 15.94 18.71
N GLY A 96 -9.34 14.94 19.47
CA GLY A 96 -10.75 14.69 19.75
C GLY A 96 -11.54 14.16 18.55
N LEU A 97 -12.86 14.02 18.73
CA LEU A 97 -13.76 13.46 17.72
C LEU A 97 -13.94 14.39 16.51
N ASP A 98 -14.04 15.70 16.73
CA ASP A 98 -14.14 16.68 15.64
C ASP A 98 -12.86 16.71 14.79
N GLY A 99 -11.68 16.53 15.43
CA GLY A 99 -10.42 16.36 14.73
C GLY A 99 -10.40 15.10 13.87
N LEU A 100 -10.94 13.98 14.36
CA LEU A 100 -11.08 12.76 13.56
C LEU A 100 -11.96 12.97 12.33
N PHE A 101 -13.11 13.61 12.49
CA PHE A 101 -14.03 13.87 11.38
C PHE A 101 -13.38 14.78 10.32
N THR A 102 -12.70 15.84 10.76
CA THR A 102 -11.95 16.72 9.85
C THR A 102 -10.84 15.95 9.12
N CYS A 103 -10.07 15.13 9.83
CA CYS A 103 -9.03 14.28 9.26
C CYS A 103 -9.58 13.29 8.23
N THR A 104 -10.71 12.64 8.54
CA THR A 104 -11.38 11.68 7.65
C THR A 104 -11.85 12.35 6.36
N MET A 105 -12.42 13.55 6.45
CA MET A 105 -12.84 14.30 5.26
C MET A 105 -11.64 14.74 4.42
N LEU A 106 -10.54 15.20 5.04
CA LEU A 106 -9.30 15.50 4.32
C LEU A 106 -8.73 14.27 3.62
N ALA A 107 -8.70 13.13 4.31
CA ALA A 107 -8.28 11.86 3.71
C ALA A 107 -9.17 11.46 2.53
N GLY A 108 -10.49 11.64 2.67
CA GLY A 108 -11.45 11.42 1.59
C GLY A 108 -11.16 12.30 0.37
N LEU A 109 -10.88 13.59 0.57
CA LEU A 109 -10.50 14.50 -0.51
C LEU A 109 -9.20 14.08 -1.20
N ILE A 110 -8.18 13.69 -0.42
CA ILE A 110 -6.91 13.18 -0.95
C ILE A 110 -7.14 11.94 -1.83
N LEU A 111 -7.96 10.99 -1.37
CA LEU A 111 -8.31 9.79 -2.13
C LEU A 111 -9.03 10.11 -3.45
N VAL A 112 -9.95 11.08 -3.46
CA VAL A 112 -10.61 11.55 -4.70
C VAL A 112 -9.57 12.13 -5.65
N ILE A 113 -8.68 12.99 -5.16
CA ILE A 113 -7.61 13.59 -5.96
C ILE A 113 -6.70 12.49 -6.54
N MET A 114 -6.27 11.53 -5.73
CA MET A 114 -5.47 10.39 -6.19
C MET A 114 -6.17 9.58 -7.29
N GLY A 115 -7.47 9.34 -7.14
CA GLY A 115 -8.25 8.64 -8.14
C GLY A 115 -8.37 9.41 -9.45
N VAL A 116 -8.69 10.72 -9.39
CA VAL A 116 -8.85 11.59 -10.58
C VAL A 116 -7.52 11.79 -11.31
N THR A 117 -6.41 11.92 -10.58
CA THR A 117 -5.06 12.08 -11.15
C THR A 117 -4.45 10.78 -11.69
N GLY A 118 -5.14 9.64 -11.56
CA GLY A 118 -4.66 8.36 -12.08
C GLY A 118 -3.67 7.62 -11.19
N LEU A 119 -3.49 8.04 -9.93
CA LEU A 119 -2.54 7.46 -8.99
C LEU A 119 -2.95 6.09 -8.43
N GLY A 120 -4.14 5.57 -8.77
CA GLY A 120 -4.57 4.23 -8.35
C GLY A 120 -3.63 3.10 -8.78
N GLY A 121 -2.88 3.29 -9.87
CA GLY A 121 -1.87 2.34 -10.30
C GLY A 121 -0.58 2.36 -9.45
N MET A 122 -0.37 3.35 -8.58
CA MET A 122 0.87 3.51 -7.81
C MET A 122 0.98 2.57 -6.61
N VAL A 123 -0.11 1.99 -6.14
CA VAL A 123 -0.09 1.04 -5.01
C VAL A 123 0.82 -0.17 -5.26
N LYS A 124 1.01 -0.56 -6.51
CA LYS A 124 1.96 -1.61 -6.91
C LYS A 124 3.43 -1.29 -6.57
N TYR A 125 3.75 -0.02 -6.30
CA TYR A 125 5.10 0.43 -5.94
C TYR A 125 5.37 0.42 -4.44
N PHE A 126 4.39 0.05 -3.61
CA PHE A 126 4.63 -0.13 -2.17
C PHE A 126 5.50 -1.36 -1.92
N PRO A 127 6.66 -1.19 -1.28
CA PRO A 127 7.56 -2.30 -1.04
C PRO A 127 6.97 -3.30 -0.03
N ARG A 128 7.00 -4.59 -0.35
CA ARG A 128 6.48 -5.67 0.50
C ARG A 128 6.99 -5.62 1.95
N PRO A 129 8.30 -5.35 2.24
CA PRO A 129 8.78 -5.25 3.62
C PRO A 129 8.10 -4.16 4.45
N VAL A 130 7.77 -3.01 3.84
CA VAL A 130 7.05 -1.92 4.52
C VAL A 130 5.65 -2.37 4.88
N VAL A 131 4.91 -2.95 3.91
CA VAL A 131 3.53 -3.41 4.13
C VAL A 131 3.48 -4.48 5.23
N VAL A 132 4.36 -5.49 5.18
CA VAL A 132 4.38 -6.57 6.18
C VAL A 132 4.82 -6.06 7.55
N GLY A 133 5.85 -5.19 7.63
CA GLY A 133 6.26 -4.58 8.90
C GLY A 133 5.14 -3.79 9.56
N PHE A 134 4.43 -3.02 8.75
CA PHE A 134 3.28 -2.25 9.15
C PHE A 134 2.10 -3.13 9.62
N THR A 135 1.71 -4.15 8.87
CA THR A 135 0.60 -5.05 9.26
C THR A 135 0.93 -5.87 10.51
N ASN A 136 2.18 -6.33 10.66
CA ASN A 136 2.63 -6.99 11.90
C ASN A 136 2.53 -6.03 13.11
N GLY A 137 3.00 -4.78 12.96
CA GLY A 137 2.93 -3.77 14.01
C GLY A 137 1.48 -3.45 14.42
N ILE A 138 0.59 -3.25 13.45
CA ILE A 138 -0.85 -3.03 13.70
C ILE A 138 -1.46 -4.22 14.43
N ALA A 139 -1.15 -5.44 14.02
CA ALA A 139 -1.67 -6.65 14.68
C ALA A 139 -1.31 -6.69 16.17
N ILE A 140 -0.04 -6.36 16.51
CA ILE A 140 0.41 -6.25 17.90
C ILE A 140 -0.36 -5.15 18.64
N LEU A 141 -0.52 -3.98 18.01
CA LEU A 141 -1.22 -2.85 18.63
C LEU A 141 -2.70 -3.17 18.87
N ILE A 142 -3.40 -3.76 17.88
CA ILE A 142 -4.81 -4.17 18.05
C ILE A 142 -4.92 -5.19 19.17
N ALA A 143 -4.10 -6.23 19.18
CA ALA A 143 -4.10 -7.24 20.24
C ALA A 143 -3.92 -6.58 21.62
N SER A 144 -3.00 -5.62 21.75
CA SER A 144 -2.76 -4.91 22.99
C SER A 144 -3.97 -4.10 23.49
N THR A 145 -4.77 -3.52 22.59
CA THR A 145 -6.00 -2.79 22.97
C THR A 145 -7.07 -3.72 23.52
N GLN A 146 -7.06 -4.99 23.16
CA GLN A 146 -8.08 -5.97 23.56
C GLN A 146 -7.83 -6.60 24.91
N ILE A 147 -6.63 -6.48 25.46
CA ILE A 147 -6.24 -7.11 26.75
C ILE A 147 -7.18 -6.67 27.88
N ARG A 148 -7.53 -5.37 27.94
CA ARG A 148 -8.47 -4.83 28.92
C ARG A 148 -9.79 -5.60 28.92
N ASP A 149 -10.42 -5.69 27.76
CA ASP A 149 -11.78 -6.24 27.63
C ASP A 149 -11.77 -7.78 27.68
N LEU A 150 -10.71 -8.42 27.21
CA LEU A 150 -10.52 -9.87 27.30
C LEU A 150 -10.44 -10.34 28.75
N PHE A 151 -9.69 -9.60 29.58
CA PHE A 151 -9.51 -9.89 31.00
C PHE A 151 -10.53 -9.17 31.91
N GLY A 152 -11.39 -8.33 31.33
CA GLY A 152 -12.40 -7.56 32.08
C GLY A 152 -11.79 -6.62 33.10
N LEU A 153 -10.65 -5.99 32.77
CA LEU A 153 -9.94 -5.08 33.68
C LEU A 153 -10.70 -3.76 33.85
N ARG A 154 -10.76 -3.27 35.07
CA ARG A 154 -11.36 -1.98 35.40
C ARG A 154 -10.35 -0.86 35.17
N MET A 155 -10.46 -0.18 34.04
CA MET A 155 -9.60 0.95 33.67
C MET A 155 -10.51 2.10 33.19
N GLU A 156 -10.38 3.28 33.78
CA GLU A 156 -11.16 4.45 33.35
C GLU A 156 -10.77 4.90 31.94
N HIS A 157 -9.47 4.94 31.67
CA HIS A 157 -8.91 5.32 30.37
C HIS A 157 -7.92 4.29 29.87
N VAL A 158 -7.97 4.00 28.58
CA VAL A 158 -6.96 3.18 27.89
C VAL A 158 -6.01 4.13 27.15
N PRO A 159 -4.72 4.21 27.54
CA PRO A 159 -3.77 5.08 26.85
C PRO A 159 -3.63 4.73 25.38
N GLY A 160 -3.48 5.75 24.52
CA GLY A 160 -3.28 5.57 23.08
C GLY A 160 -1.90 4.98 22.74
N ASP A 161 -0.89 5.34 23.50
CA ASP A 161 0.49 4.87 23.37
C ASP A 161 0.66 3.44 23.91
N PHE A 162 1.49 2.64 23.21
CA PHE A 162 1.69 1.22 23.52
C PHE A 162 2.29 0.99 24.92
N PHE A 163 3.36 1.70 25.27
CA PHE A 163 4.06 1.47 26.53
C PHE A 163 3.23 1.93 27.73
N HIS A 164 2.61 3.12 27.65
CA HIS A 164 1.72 3.59 28.71
C HIS A 164 0.51 2.67 28.87
N ARG A 165 0.01 2.10 27.78
CA ARG A 165 -1.05 1.10 27.81
C ARG A 165 -0.63 -0.18 28.49
N MET A 166 0.57 -0.71 28.19
CA MET A 166 1.08 -1.90 28.86
C MET A 166 1.33 -1.67 30.36
N GLY A 167 1.85 -0.49 30.72
CA GLY A 167 1.98 -0.08 32.12
C GLY A 167 0.63 -0.04 32.84
N ALA A 168 -0.36 0.67 32.26
CA ALA A 168 -1.69 0.77 32.83
C ALA A 168 -2.41 -0.59 32.95
N ILE A 169 -2.21 -1.51 31.99
CA ILE A 169 -2.71 -2.88 32.07
C ILE A 169 -2.03 -3.61 33.26
N GLY A 170 -0.72 -3.49 33.40
CA GLY A 170 0.02 -4.10 34.51
C GLY A 170 -0.46 -3.61 35.88
N GLU A 171 -0.63 -2.30 36.04
CA GLU A 171 -1.12 -1.69 37.29
C GLU A 171 -2.55 -2.15 37.64
N ASN A 172 -3.43 -2.32 36.65
CA ASN A 172 -4.82 -2.70 36.87
C ASN A 172 -5.07 -4.22 36.75
N PHE A 173 -4.03 -5.05 36.61
CA PHE A 173 -4.20 -6.48 36.43
C PHE A 173 -4.82 -7.19 37.65
N HIS A 174 -4.70 -6.59 38.83
CA HIS A 174 -5.34 -7.05 40.05
C HIS A 174 -6.88 -6.99 39.99
N THR A 175 -7.47 -6.20 39.04
CA THR A 175 -8.92 -6.07 38.84
C THR A 175 -9.51 -7.13 37.92
N LEU A 176 -8.74 -8.16 37.56
CA LEU A 176 -9.11 -9.22 36.65
C LEU A 176 -10.47 -9.84 36.98
N ASN A 177 -11.34 -9.93 35.97
CA ASN A 177 -12.63 -10.60 36.06
C ASN A 177 -12.56 -11.98 35.39
N TRP A 178 -12.56 -13.03 36.20
CA TRP A 178 -12.49 -14.41 35.72
C TRP A 178 -13.62 -14.77 34.76
N THR A 179 -14.84 -14.29 35.01
CA THR A 179 -16.00 -14.57 34.14
C THR A 179 -15.80 -13.94 32.75
N ALA A 180 -15.33 -12.70 32.70
CA ALA A 180 -14.98 -12.04 31.44
C ALA A 180 -13.88 -12.79 30.69
N SER A 181 -12.81 -13.20 31.41
CA SER A 181 -11.70 -13.97 30.82
C SER A 181 -12.19 -15.30 30.23
N ILE A 182 -13.02 -16.05 30.95
CA ILE A 182 -13.57 -17.32 30.46
C ILE A 182 -14.39 -17.08 29.17
N VAL A 183 -15.28 -16.07 29.16
CA VAL A 183 -16.08 -15.75 27.97
C VAL A 183 -15.19 -15.30 26.80
N GLY A 184 -14.15 -14.49 27.07
CA GLY A 184 -13.21 -14.02 26.05
C GLY A 184 -12.41 -15.16 25.44
N PHE A 185 -11.80 -16.04 26.25
CA PHE A 185 -11.04 -17.18 25.77
C PHE A 185 -11.91 -18.26 25.11
N ALA A 186 -13.14 -18.50 25.63
CA ALA A 186 -14.09 -19.38 24.98
C ALA A 186 -14.48 -18.84 23.58
N SER A 187 -14.69 -17.53 23.48
CA SER A 187 -14.96 -16.86 22.20
C SER A 187 -13.80 -17.02 21.22
N LEU A 188 -12.58 -16.82 21.68
CA LEU A 188 -11.37 -17.04 20.85
C LEU A 188 -11.24 -18.51 20.44
N ALA A 189 -11.50 -19.45 21.34
CA ALA A 189 -11.50 -20.89 21.02
C ALA A 189 -12.54 -21.25 19.95
N VAL A 190 -13.75 -20.73 20.06
CA VAL A 190 -14.82 -20.91 19.04
C VAL A 190 -14.37 -20.35 17.70
N MET A 191 -13.76 -19.15 17.68
CA MET A 191 -13.21 -18.56 16.44
C MET A 191 -12.17 -19.48 15.78
N ILE A 192 -11.23 -20.03 16.57
CA ILE A 192 -10.17 -20.94 16.08
C ILE A 192 -10.77 -22.23 15.56
N VAL A 193 -11.72 -22.84 16.30
CA VAL A 193 -12.39 -24.08 15.90
C VAL A 193 -13.18 -23.88 14.61
N CYS A 194 -13.92 -22.78 14.50
CA CYS A 194 -14.66 -22.45 13.27
C CYS A 194 -13.70 -22.24 12.09
N ALA A 195 -12.61 -21.52 12.26
CA ALA A 195 -11.63 -21.29 11.20
C ALA A 195 -10.97 -22.58 10.71
N LYS A 196 -10.74 -23.55 11.61
CA LYS A 196 -10.06 -24.82 11.29
C LYS A 196 -11.01 -25.89 10.75
N PHE A 197 -12.15 -26.07 11.39
CA PHE A 197 -13.04 -27.21 11.11
C PHE A 197 -14.32 -26.83 10.36
N PHE A 198 -14.83 -25.63 10.56
CA PHE A 198 -16.14 -25.20 10.03
C PHE A 198 -16.00 -23.96 9.12
N LYS A 199 -15.17 -24.06 8.09
CA LYS A 199 -14.83 -22.93 7.18
C LYS A 199 -16.04 -22.23 6.52
N ARG A 200 -17.22 -22.88 6.51
CA ARG A 200 -18.46 -22.31 5.96
C ARG A 200 -19.24 -21.49 6.98
N ILE A 201 -18.98 -21.66 8.28
CA ILE A 201 -19.72 -20.99 9.36
C ILE A 201 -18.90 -19.80 9.85
N PRO A 202 -19.42 -18.57 9.77
CA PRO A 202 -18.70 -17.39 10.27
C PRO A 202 -18.62 -17.42 11.80
N GLY A 203 -17.46 -17.74 12.36
CA GLY A 203 -17.26 -17.88 13.80
C GLY A 203 -17.66 -16.63 14.61
N ALA A 204 -17.46 -15.44 14.05
CA ALA A 204 -17.83 -14.18 14.71
C ALA A 204 -19.34 -14.08 15.00
N ILE A 205 -20.18 -14.60 14.12
CA ILE A 205 -21.64 -14.64 14.34
C ILE A 205 -21.96 -15.60 15.49
N LEU A 206 -21.40 -16.81 15.46
CA LEU A 206 -21.62 -17.81 16.53
C LEU A 206 -21.17 -17.28 17.89
N VAL A 207 -20.01 -16.63 17.94
CA VAL A 207 -19.50 -16.02 19.16
C VAL A 207 -20.44 -14.91 19.65
N CYS A 208 -20.85 -14.01 18.75
CA CYS A 208 -21.73 -12.90 19.12
C CYS A 208 -23.06 -13.40 19.69
N PHE A 209 -23.75 -14.30 18.97
CA PHE A 209 -25.04 -14.83 19.43
C PHE A 209 -24.90 -15.76 20.66
N GLY A 210 -23.92 -16.65 20.67
CA GLY A 210 -23.69 -17.60 21.78
C GLY A 210 -23.31 -16.89 23.07
N ALA A 211 -22.39 -15.93 23.02
CA ALA A 211 -22.00 -15.16 24.19
C ALA A 211 -23.11 -14.24 24.69
N THR A 212 -23.86 -13.62 23.77
CA THR A 212 -25.02 -12.79 24.12
C THR A 212 -26.11 -13.63 24.81
N ALA A 213 -26.40 -14.81 24.28
CA ALA A 213 -27.36 -15.74 24.89
C ALA A 213 -26.88 -16.22 26.28
N ALA A 214 -25.60 -16.54 26.41
CA ALA A 214 -25.02 -16.93 27.70
C ALA A 214 -25.16 -15.82 28.74
N VAL A 215 -24.86 -14.57 28.39
CA VAL A 215 -25.03 -13.42 29.30
C VAL A 215 -26.50 -13.24 29.68
N ALA A 216 -27.40 -13.34 28.71
CA ALA A 216 -28.86 -13.13 28.95
C ALA A 216 -29.46 -14.24 29.83
N ILE A 217 -29.04 -15.51 29.63
CA ILE A 217 -29.59 -16.66 30.37
C ILE A 217 -28.97 -16.80 31.77
N PHE A 218 -27.64 -16.67 31.87
CA PHE A 218 -26.91 -16.90 33.12
C PHE A 218 -26.68 -15.63 33.93
N HIS A 219 -27.16 -14.44 33.45
CA HIS A 219 -26.97 -13.14 34.10
C HIS A 219 -25.50 -12.89 34.53
N LEU A 220 -24.55 -13.17 33.63
CA LEU A 220 -23.13 -13.11 33.93
C LEU A 220 -22.71 -11.68 34.32
N PRO A 221 -21.90 -11.50 35.40
CA PRO A 221 -21.47 -10.19 35.89
C PRO A 221 -20.27 -9.65 35.08
N ILE A 222 -20.50 -9.41 33.80
CA ILE A 222 -19.49 -8.90 32.84
C ILE A 222 -19.99 -7.68 32.09
N GLU A 223 -19.07 -6.85 31.63
CA GLU A 223 -19.42 -5.67 30.85
C GLU A 223 -19.96 -6.03 29.48
N THR A 224 -21.06 -5.38 29.12
CA THR A 224 -21.72 -5.50 27.82
C THR A 224 -21.75 -4.14 27.11
N ILE A 225 -22.14 -4.13 25.84
CA ILE A 225 -22.39 -2.88 25.10
C ILE A 225 -23.42 -2.01 25.85
N GLY A 226 -24.44 -2.63 26.43
CA GLY A 226 -25.47 -1.93 27.20
C GLY A 226 -24.94 -1.28 28.47
N THR A 227 -24.10 -1.98 29.23
CA THR A 227 -23.58 -1.45 30.53
C THR A 227 -22.55 -0.34 30.32
N ARG A 228 -21.72 -0.40 29.28
CA ARG A 228 -20.66 0.61 29.03
C ARG A 228 -21.15 1.79 28.19
N PHE A 229 -22.00 1.57 27.18
CA PHE A 229 -22.39 2.57 26.20
C PHE A 229 -23.90 2.92 26.25
N GLY A 230 -24.66 2.33 27.16
CA GLY A 230 -26.11 2.53 27.22
C GLY A 230 -26.90 1.76 26.16
N GLY A 231 -26.23 0.99 25.30
CA GLY A 231 -26.82 0.29 24.16
C GLY A 231 -26.60 1.02 22.84
N ILE A 232 -27.31 0.57 21.80
CA ILE A 232 -27.29 1.21 20.48
C ILE A 232 -28.67 1.84 20.27
N PRO A 233 -28.76 3.15 19.97
CA PRO A 233 -30.03 3.77 19.63
C PRO A 233 -30.66 3.10 18.41
N SER A 234 -31.92 2.75 18.50
CA SER A 234 -32.70 2.31 17.34
C SER A 234 -33.06 3.54 16.49
N GLY A 235 -32.53 3.64 15.28
CA GLY A 235 -32.84 4.75 14.39
C GLY A 235 -31.92 4.83 13.17
N LEU A 236 -32.30 5.66 12.23
CA LEU A 236 -31.50 5.98 11.07
C LEU A 236 -30.24 6.77 11.48
N PRO A 237 -29.12 6.61 10.78
CA PRO A 237 -27.99 7.49 10.97
C PRO A 237 -28.40 8.96 10.79
N HIS A 238 -28.17 9.76 11.82
CA HIS A 238 -28.49 11.18 11.76
C HIS A 238 -27.46 11.92 10.92
N PHE A 239 -27.96 12.68 9.95
CA PHE A 239 -27.12 13.58 9.19
C PHE A 239 -26.79 14.81 10.03
N ALA A 240 -25.52 15.05 10.26
CA ALA A 240 -25.00 16.23 10.93
C ALA A 240 -23.69 16.68 10.28
N VAL A 241 -23.58 17.96 9.98
CA VAL A 241 -22.32 18.51 9.50
C VAL A 241 -21.35 18.61 10.68
N PRO A 242 -20.22 17.90 10.66
CA PRO A 242 -19.27 17.97 11.76
C PRO A 242 -18.67 19.38 11.87
N ARG A 243 -18.28 19.75 13.09
CA ARG A 243 -17.56 21.01 13.31
C ARG A 243 -16.16 20.89 12.76
N LEU A 244 -15.98 21.40 11.56
CA LEU A 244 -14.64 21.49 10.97
C LEU A 244 -13.78 22.46 11.78
N GLN A 245 -12.55 22.08 12.05
CA GLN A 245 -11.58 22.88 12.79
C GLN A 245 -10.51 23.43 11.84
N PRO A 246 -10.75 24.58 11.16
CA PRO A 246 -9.80 25.11 10.17
C PRO A 246 -8.41 25.37 10.74
N GLN A 247 -8.34 25.71 12.03
CA GLN A 247 -7.08 25.97 12.75
C GLN A 247 -6.18 24.72 12.85
N LEU A 248 -6.76 23.53 12.80
CA LEU A 248 -6.04 22.24 12.86
C LEU A 248 -5.71 21.66 11.49
N LEU A 249 -6.15 22.25 10.38
CA LEU A 249 -5.99 21.67 9.04
C LEU A 249 -4.53 21.32 8.72
N LEU A 250 -3.58 22.20 9.03
CA LEU A 250 -2.15 21.95 8.80
C LEU A 250 -1.63 20.82 9.69
N HIS A 251 -2.07 20.73 10.95
CA HIS A 251 -1.66 19.67 11.87
C HIS A 251 -2.31 18.31 11.52
N LEU A 252 -3.50 18.34 10.91
CA LEU A 252 -4.22 17.14 10.49
C LEU A 252 -3.80 16.65 9.10
N LEU A 253 -3.00 17.41 8.35
CA LEU A 253 -2.60 17.04 6.99
C LEU A 253 -1.78 15.73 6.99
N SER A 254 -0.77 15.60 7.85
CA SER A 254 0.04 14.39 7.96
C SER A 254 -0.79 13.17 8.39
N PRO A 255 -1.62 13.21 9.45
CA PRO A 255 -2.55 12.12 9.75
C PRO A 255 -3.53 11.81 8.61
N ALA A 256 -4.03 12.84 7.90
CA ALA A 256 -4.95 12.64 6.79
C ALA A 256 -4.29 11.95 5.58
N ILE A 257 -3.05 12.29 5.27
CA ILE A 257 -2.25 11.59 4.26
C ILE A 257 -2.09 10.12 4.66
N THR A 258 -1.76 9.84 5.92
CA THR A 258 -1.63 8.46 6.41
C THR A 258 -2.93 7.68 6.28
N VAL A 259 -4.07 8.26 6.70
CA VAL A 259 -5.39 7.64 6.55
C VAL A 259 -5.70 7.39 5.07
N ALA A 260 -5.43 8.37 4.19
CA ALA A 260 -5.65 8.23 2.74
C ALA A 260 -4.77 7.13 2.13
N MET A 261 -3.47 7.13 2.46
CA MET A 261 -2.53 6.13 1.95
C MET A 261 -2.89 4.72 2.43
N LEU A 262 -3.19 4.57 3.72
CA LEU A 262 -3.64 3.30 4.29
C LEU A 262 -4.94 2.84 3.64
N GLY A 263 -5.91 3.74 3.47
CA GLY A 263 -7.17 3.47 2.80
C GLY A 263 -6.97 3.05 1.34
N ALA A 264 -6.06 3.72 0.60
CA ALA A 264 -5.72 3.36 -0.76
C ALA A 264 -5.09 1.96 -0.84
N ILE A 265 -4.10 1.68 0.01
CA ILE A 265 -3.39 0.39 0.04
C ILE A 265 -4.37 -0.74 0.34
N GLU A 266 -5.11 -0.66 1.45
CA GLU A 266 -6.03 -1.72 1.85
C GLU A 266 -7.16 -1.94 0.83
N SER A 267 -7.76 -0.86 0.31
CA SER A 267 -8.84 -0.99 -0.66
C SER A 267 -8.38 -1.62 -1.96
N LEU A 268 -7.21 -1.24 -2.48
CA LEU A 268 -6.69 -1.81 -3.71
C LEU A 268 -6.18 -3.25 -3.51
N PHE A 269 -5.61 -3.60 -2.36
CA PHE A 269 -5.33 -5.00 -2.03
C PHE A 269 -6.61 -5.82 -1.90
N SER A 270 -7.64 -5.30 -1.25
CA SER A 270 -8.95 -5.94 -1.16
C SER A 270 -9.56 -6.16 -2.56
N ALA A 271 -9.43 -5.18 -3.45
CA ALA A 271 -9.88 -5.30 -4.83
C ALA A 271 -9.08 -6.35 -5.63
N VAL A 272 -7.76 -6.46 -5.43
CA VAL A 272 -6.93 -7.52 -6.03
C VAL A 272 -7.34 -8.90 -5.52
N VAL A 273 -7.64 -9.05 -4.23
CA VAL A 273 -8.18 -10.31 -3.69
C VAL A 273 -9.53 -10.64 -4.30
N SER A 274 -10.41 -9.64 -4.42
CA SER A 274 -11.69 -9.77 -5.14
C SER A 274 -11.50 -10.27 -6.55
N ASP A 275 -10.57 -9.67 -7.31
CA ASP A 275 -10.28 -10.05 -8.70
C ASP A 275 -9.82 -11.50 -8.82
N ARG A 276 -8.85 -11.91 -7.99
CA ARG A 276 -8.32 -13.28 -7.99
C ARG A 276 -9.38 -14.33 -7.68
N MET A 277 -10.31 -14.00 -6.79
CA MET A 277 -11.37 -14.93 -6.37
C MET A 277 -12.57 -14.93 -7.31
N SER A 278 -12.89 -13.80 -7.95
CA SER A 278 -14.08 -13.63 -8.80
C SER A 278 -13.78 -13.71 -10.30
N GLY A 279 -12.49 -13.78 -10.70
CA GLY A 279 -12.06 -13.80 -12.10
C GLY A 279 -12.34 -12.50 -12.85
N ASP A 280 -12.40 -11.36 -12.14
CA ASP A 280 -12.62 -10.04 -12.71
C ASP A 280 -11.34 -9.18 -12.62
N LYS A 281 -11.41 -7.95 -13.12
CA LYS A 281 -10.36 -6.94 -13.01
C LYS A 281 -10.96 -5.62 -12.55
N HIS A 282 -10.54 -5.14 -11.39
CA HIS A 282 -11.01 -3.87 -10.84
C HIS A 282 -10.45 -2.66 -11.61
N LYS A 283 -11.07 -1.50 -11.38
CA LYS A 283 -10.65 -0.20 -11.89
C LYS A 283 -10.08 0.63 -10.73
N PRO A 284 -8.75 0.68 -10.58
CA PRO A 284 -8.14 1.23 -9.35
C PRO A 284 -8.48 2.72 -9.12
N ASN A 285 -8.52 3.54 -10.17
CA ASN A 285 -8.86 4.96 -10.03
C ASN A 285 -10.31 5.18 -9.61
N VAL A 286 -11.25 4.45 -10.20
CA VAL A 286 -12.67 4.50 -9.82
C VAL A 286 -12.86 4.02 -8.38
N GLU A 287 -12.10 3.01 -7.97
CA GLU A 287 -12.11 2.50 -6.61
C GLU A 287 -11.66 3.58 -5.60
N LEU A 288 -10.54 4.27 -5.87
CA LEU A 288 -10.06 5.35 -5.01
C LEU A 288 -11.06 6.51 -4.91
N ILE A 289 -11.70 6.89 -6.03
CA ILE A 289 -12.75 7.92 -6.00
C ILE A 289 -13.91 7.49 -5.10
N ALA A 290 -14.36 6.25 -5.21
CA ALA A 290 -15.44 5.72 -4.37
C ALA A 290 -15.05 5.69 -2.89
N GLN A 291 -13.84 5.27 -2.57
CA GLN A 291 -13.28 5.31 -1.22
C GLN A 291 -13.22 6.75 -0.68
N GLY A 292 -12.80 7.69 -1.52
CA GLY A 292 -12.75 9.11 -1.16
C GLY A 292 -14.13 9.69 -0.87
N VAL A 293 -15.11 9.46 -1.76
CA VAL A 293 -16.50 9.90 -1.57
C VAL A 293 -17.11 9.28 -0.29
N ALA A 294 -16.84 8.00 -0.05
CA ALA A 294 -17.32 7.33 1.15
C ALA A 294 -16.71 7.93 2.44
N ASN A 295 -15.42 8.29 2.43
CA ASN A 295 -14.75 8.93 3.57
C ASN A 295 -15.17 10.41 3.76
N LEU A 296 -15.60 11.11 2.71
CA LEU A 296 -16.24 12.41 2.82
C LEU A 296 -17.64 12.31 3.45
N ALA A 297 -18.38 11.25 3.12
CA ALA A 297 -19.73 11.04 3.62
C ALA A 297 -19.77 10.47 5.05
N SER A 298 -18.83 9.62 5.44
CA SER A 298 -18.82 8.92 6.73
C SER A 298 -18.96 9.86 7.94
N PRO A 299 -18.18 10.95 8.07
CA PRO A 299 -18.29 11.89 9.17
C PRO A 299 -19.65 12.61 9.25
N LEU A 300 -20.33 12.81 8.11
CA LEU A 300 -21.65 13.44 8.07
C LEU A 300 -22.73 12.61 8.80
N PHE A 301 -22.46 11.33 9.03
CA PHE A 301 -23.30 10.41 9.77
C PHE A 301 -22.64 9.91 11.07
N GLY A 302 -21.61 10.63 11.55
CA GLY A 302 -20.87 10.26 12.76
C GLY A 302 -20.04 8.98 12.63
N GLY A 303 -19.72 8.59 11.39
CA GLY A 303 -18.92 7.38 11.09
C GLY A 303 -17.42 7.62 11.14
N LEU A 304 -16.68 6.52 11.14
CA LEU A 304 -15.22 6.44 11.15
C LEU A 304 -14.64 6.48 9.72
N PRO A 305 -13.31 6.65 9.55
CA PRO A 305 -12.68 6.38 8.26
C PRO A 305 -12.86 4.91 7.86
N ALA A 306 -13.05 4.70 6.57
CA ALA A 306 -13.37 3.41 5.97
C ALA A 306 -12.46 3.08 4.79
N THR A 307 -12.36 1.79 4.52
CA THR A 307 -11.66 1.26 3.35
C THR A 307 -12.27 -0.07 2.91
N GLY A 308 -11.77 -0.64 1.81
CA GLY A 308 -12.12 -1.99 1.39
C GLY A 308 -11.61 -3.05 2.38
N ALA A 309 -12.50 -3.87 2.89
CA ALA A 309 -12.19 -4.86 3.91
C ALA A 309 -11.89 -6.23 3.28
N ILE A 310 -10.63 -6.65 3.27
CA ILE A 310 -10.15 -7.89 2.63
C ILE A 310 -10.95 -9.11 3.09
N ALA A 311 -11.07 -9.33 4.40
CA ALA A 311 -11.76 -10.49 4.97
C ALA A 311 -13.26 -10.53 4.62
N ARG A 312 -13.94 -9.37 4.66
CA ARG A 312 -15.36 -9.24 4.28
C ARG A 312 -15.54 -9.42 2.79
N THR A 313 -14.66 -8.89 1.96
CA THR A 313 -14.63 -9.07 0.51
C THR A 313 -14.47 -10.56 0.15
N ALA A 314 -13.51 -11.25 0.75
CA ALA A 314 -13.32 -12.69 0.56
C ALA A 314 -14.57 -13.50 1.00
N THR A 315 -15.19 -13.10 2.12
CA THR A 315 -16.44 -13.73 2.58
C THR A 315 -17.58 -13.52 1.59
N ASN A 316 -17.70 -12.30 1.03
CA ASN A 316 -18.70 -11.96 0.03
C ASN A 316 -18.58 -12.84 -1.23
N VAL A 317 -17.37 -12.99 -1.75
CA VAL A 317 -17.13 -13.87 -2.92
C VAL A 317 -17.42 -15.32 -2.59
N ARG A 318 -16.97 -15.82 -1.41
CA ARG A 318 -17.26 -17.21 -0.97
C ARG A 318 -18.75 -17.47 -0.76
N ALA A 319 -19.51 -16.46 -0.34
CA ALA A 319 -20.96 -16.53 -0.20
C ALA A 319 -21.71 -16.48 -1.54
N GLY A 320 -21.00 -16.28 -2.65
CA GLY A 320 -21.54 -16.34 -4.00
C GLY A 320 -21.88 -15.00 -4.64
N ALA A 321 -21.40 -13.87 -4.10
CA ALA A 321 -21.61 -12.55 -4.68
C ALA A 321 -21.21 -12.49 -6.16
N ARG A 322 -22.05 -11.89 -6.96
CA ARG A 322 -21.90 -11.76 -8.40
C ARG A 322 -21.69 -10.32 -8.86
N THR A 323 -22.22 -9.35 -8.12
CA THR A 323 -22.19 -7.93 -8.49
C THR A 323 -22.02 -7.03 -7.25
N PRO A 324 -21.78 -5.73 -7.42
CA PRO A 324 -21.72 -4.78 -6.31
C PRO A 324 -23.04 -4.65 -5.51
N VAL A 325 -24.15 -5.16 -6.04
CA VAL A 325 -25.45 -5.20 -5.34
C VAL A 325 -25.35 -5.97 -4.02
N ALA A 326 -24.51 -7.03 -3.96
CA ALA A 326 -24.27 -7.74 -2.70
C ALA A 326 -23.75 -6.82 -1.59
N GLY A 327 -22.84 -5.89 -1.91
CA GLY A 327 -22.34 -4.91 -0.92
C GLY A 327 -23.38 -3.84 -0.56
N MET A 328 -24.26 -3.44 -1.47
CA MET A 328 -25.40 -2.57 -1.13
C MET A 328 -26.38 -3.29 -0.19
N ILE A 329 -26.67 -4.57 -0.45
CA ILE A 329 -27.51 -5.41 0.42
C ILE A 329 -26.85 -5.60 1.79
N HIS A 330 -25.52 -5.80 1.86
CA HIS A 330 -24.78 -5.82 3.12
C HIS A 330 -25.06 -4.56 3.98
N ALA A 331 -24.98 -3.38 3.39
CA ALA A 331 -25.27 -2.13 4.08
C ALA A 331 -26.73 -2.04 4.54
N LEU A 332 -27.68 -2.46 3.69
CA LEU A 332 -29.10 -2.52 4.04
C LEU A 332 -29.39 -3.55 5.13
N THR A 333 -28.66 -4.67 5.16
CA THR A 333 -28.76 -5.66 6.24
C THR A 333 -28.34 -5.08 7.58
N LEU A 334 -27.21 -4.34 7.62
CA LEU A 334 -26.78 -3.64 8.84
C LEU A 334 -27.79 -2.60 9.29
N LEU A 335 -28.35 -1.86 8.35
CA LEU A 335 -29.43 -0.90 8.64
C LEU A 335 -30.67 -1.59 9.22
N ALA A 336 -31.09 -2.71 8.64
CA ALA A 336 -32.22 -3.50 9.16
C ALA A 336 -31.93 -4.02 10.57
N VAL A 337 -30.72 -4.48 10.86
CA VAL A 337 -30.32 -4.93 12.21
C VAL A 337 -30.43 -3.79 13.24
N ILE A 338 -29.97 -2.58 12.91
CA ILE A 338 -30.10 -1.43 13.81
C ILE A 338 -31.58 -1.10 14.07
N LEU A 339 -32.38 -1.11 13.03
CA LEU A 339 -33.80 -0.73 13.17
C LEU A 339 -34.63 -1.73 13.99
N PHE A 340 -34.35 -3.04 13.82
CA PHE A 340 -35.19 -4.10 14.38
C PHE A 340 -34.55 -4.91 15.52
N ALA A 341 -33.20 -5.00 15.55
CA ALA A 341 -32.48 -5.85 16.50
C ALA A 341 -31.59 -5.08 17.49
N ALA A 342 -31.62 -3.74 17.51
CA ALA A 342 -30.81 -2.93 18.42
C ALA A 342 -30.96 -3.33 19.91
N PRO A 343 -32.15 -3.69 20.43
CA PRO A 343 -32.30 -4.14 21.80
C PRO A 343 -31.52 -5.41 22.15
N LEU A 344 -31.28 -6.31 21.17
CA LEU A 344 -30.52 -7.53 21.38
C LEU A 344 -29.02 -7.25 21.49
N VAL A 345 -28.55 -6.25 20.77
CA VAL A 345 -27.12 -5.88 20.71
C VAL A 345 -26.59 -5.35 22.04
N LYS A 346 -27.46 -4.77 22.89
CA LYS A 346 -27.05 -4.26 24.22
C LYS A 346 -26.43 -5.33 25.12
N ASN A 347 -26.83 -6.59 24.96
CA ASN A 347 -26.34 -7.71 25.77
C ASN A 347 -25.07 -8.37 25.23
N VAL A 348 -24.49 -7.87 24.13
CA VAL A 348 -23.23 -8.39 23.59
C VAL A 348 -22.10 -8.08 24.57
N PRO A 349 -21.38 -9.11 25.08
CA PRO A 349 -20.30 -8.89 26.02
C PRO A 349 -19.04 -8.40 25.34
N LEU A 350 -18.37 -7.42 25.97
CA LEU A 350 -17.13 -6.83 25.42
C LEU A 350 -15.97 -7.83 25.35
N ALA A 351 -15.91 -8.76 26.31
CA ALA A 351 -14.94 -9.84 26.31
C ALA A 351 -15.05 -10.74 25.06
N ALA A 352 -16.28 -10.99 24.57
CA ALA A 352 -16.47 -11.77 23.34
C ALA A 352 -16.00 -10.99 22.10
N LEU A 353 -16.27 -9.69 22.03
CA LEU A 353 -15.77 -8.83 20.97
C LEU A 353 -14.24 -8.75 20.99
N ALA A 354 -13.62 -8.72 22.18
CA ALA A 354 -12.16 -8.78 22.33
C ALA A 354 -11.60 -10.10 21.80
N GLY A 355 -12.24 -11.24 22.10
CA GLY A 355 -11.85 -12.54 21.54
C GLY A 355 -11.92 -12.58 20.00
N ILE A 356 -12.97 -11.97 19.41
CA ILE A 356 -13.08 -11.83 17.96
C ILE A 356 -11.93 -10.97 17.42
N LEU A 357 -11.62 -9.82 18.05
CA LEU A 357 -10.58 -8.92 17.60
C LEU A 357 -9.17 -9.48 17.77
N PHE A 358 -8.92 -10.32 18.78
CA PHE A 358 -7.66 -11.06 18.87
C PHE A 358 -7.44 -11.97 17.65
N MET A 359 -8.49 -12.68 17.22
CA MET A 359 -8.40 -13.51 16.00
C MET A 359 -8.22 -12.66 14.74
N VAL A 360 -8.87 -11.50 14.67
CA VAL A 360 -8.68 -10.55 13.55
C VAL A 360 -7.25 -10.01 13.54
N ALA A 361 -6.71 -9.59 14.68
CA ALA A 361 -5.34 -9.13 14.83
C ALA A 361 -4.34 -10.21 14.38
N TYR A 362 -4.54 -11.44 14.83
CA TYR A 362 -3.72 -12.58 14.40
C TYR A 362 -3.74 -12.76 12.87
N ASN A 363 -4.93 -12.78 12.27
CA ASN A 363 -5.08 -12.97 10.83
C ASN A 363 -4.55 -11.79 9.99
N MET A 364 -4.50 -10.59 10.58
CA MET A 364 -4.02 -9.38 9.92
C MET A 364 -2.49 -9.29 9.92
N GLY A 365 -1.85 -9.97 10.86
CA GLY A 365 -0.43 -9.85 11.09
C GLY A 365 0.47 -10.48 10.03
N ASP A 366 -0.04 -11.19 9.01
CA ASP A 366 0.74 -11.82 7.94
C ASP A 366 2.01 -12.55 8.42
N TRP A 367 1.92 -13.24 9.56
CA TRP A 367 3.05 -13.89 10.24
C TRP A 367 3.81 -14.89 9.36
N GLY A 368 3.13 -15.49 8.38
CA GLY A 368 3.72 -16.39 7.40
C GLY A 368 4.73 -15.73 6.46
N GLU A 369 4.68 -14.40 6.33
CA GLU A 369 5.58 -13.62 5.49
C GLU A 369 6.95 -13.36 6.17
N ILE A 370 7.01 -13.40 7.51
CA ILE A 370 8.23 -13.12 8.27
C ILE A 370 9.40 -14.03 7.86
N PRO A 371 9.24 -15.37 7.79
CA PRO A 371 10.32 -16.25 7.34
C PRO A 371 10.82 -15.93 5.93
N GLU A 372 9.94 -15.49 5.04
CA GLU A 372 10.31 -15.11 3.67
C GLU A 372 11.11 -13.80 3.65
N ILE A 373 10.71 -12.79 4.45
CA ILE A 373 11.46 -11.53 4.58
C ILE A 373 12.84 -11.78 5.19
N LEU A 374 12.94 -12.70 6.16
CA LEU A 374 14.21 -13.04 6.80
C LEU A 374 15.21 -13.74 5.85
N LYS A 375 14.78 -14.22 4.69
CA LYS A 375 15.65 -14.74 3.62
C LYS A 375 16.16 -13.63 2.67
N LEU A 376 15.54 -12.44 2.66
CA LEU A 376 15.89 -11.34 1.78
C LEU A 376 17.19 -10.64 2.18
N SER A 377 17.52 -9.56 1.48
CA SER A 377 18.71 -8.75 1.75
C SER A 377 18.65 -8.10 3.15
N VAL A 378 19.82 -7.75 3.69
CA VAL A 378 19.90 -7.02 4.98
C VAL A 378 19.09 -5.72 4.93
N ALA A 379 19.10 -5.03 3.79
CA ALA A 379 18.34 -3.80 3.59
C ALA A 379 16.82 -4.05 3.71
N ASP A 380 16.30 -5.10 3.07
CA ASP A 380 14.87 -5.44 3.14
C ASP A 380 14.44 -5.83 4.57
N LYS A 381 15.29 -6.59 5.29
CA LYS A 381 15.09 -6.93 6.71
C LYS A 381 15.06 -5.68 7.60
N SER A 382 15.98 -4.74 7.35
CA SER A 382 16.05 -3.49 8.11
C SER A 382 14.81 -2.62 7.88
N VAL A 383 14.32 -2.52 6.64
CA VAL A 383 13.07 -1.82 6.31
C VAL A 383 11.90 -2.44 7.07
N TRP A 384 11.75 -3.77 7.01
CA TRP A 384 10.68 -4.48 7.70
C TRP A 384 10.74 -4.27 9.22
N LEU A 385 11.92 -4.50 9.83
CA LEU A 385 12.08 -4.39 11.28
C LEU A 385 11.86 -2.96 11.78
N LEU A 386 12.40 -1.97 11.07
CA LEU A 386 12.24 -0.57 11.43
C LEU A 386 10.77 -0.13 11.31
N THR A 387 10.08 -0.52 10.22
CA THR A 387 8.66 -0.21 10.05
C THR A 387 7.82 -0.86 11.14
N LEU A 388 8.04 -2.14 11.46
CA LEU A 388 7.38 -2.83 12.57
C LEU A 388 7.62 -2.11 13.89
N THR A 389 8.88 -1.81 14.22
CA THR A 389 9.26 -1.18 15.48
C THR A 389 8.65 0.20 15.61
N LEU A 390 8.77 1.05 14.59
CA LEU A 390 8.18 2.39 14.60
C LEU A 390 6.64 2.35 14.69
N THR A 391 6.00 1.37 14.05
CA THR A 391 4.55 1.19 14.16
C THR A 391 4.12 0.94 15.60
N VAL A 392 4.88 0.14 16.36
CA VAL A 392 4.53 -0.22 17.74
C VAL A 392 4.94 0.86 18.74
N VAL A 393 6.13 1.46 18.56
CA VAL A 393 6.80 2.29 19.56
C VAL A 393 6.49 3.77 19.41
N ALA A 394 6.39 4.25 18.17
CA ALA A 394 6.24 5.68 17.89
C ALA A 394 4.84 6.02 17.39
N ASP A 395 4.73 6.31 16.12
CA ASP A 395 3.50 6.70 15.45
C ASP A 395 3.41 5.96 14.11
N LEU A 396 2.20 5.54 13.79
CA LEU A 396 1.90 4.83 12.55
C LEU A 396 2.25 5.66 11.31
N THR A 397 2.01 6.98 11.37
CA THR A 397 2.34 7.91 10.30
C THR A 397 3.84 7.91 10.05
N LEU A 398 4.62 8.10 11.11
CA LEU A 398 6.08 8.09 11.06
C LEU A 398 6.63 6.75 10.55
N ALA A 399 6.03 5.63 10.96
CA ALA A 399 6.45 4.31 10.52
C ALA A 399 6.33 4.12 9.00
N VAL A 400 5.21 4.56 8.42
CA VAL A 400 4.98 4.49 6.97
C VAL A 400 5.90 5.45 6.22
N GLU A 401 6.02 6.70 6.66
CA GLU A 401 6.88 7.72 6.04
C GLU A 401 8.35 7.26 6.03
N VAL A 402 8.90 6.90 7.17
CA VAL A 402 10.29 6.43 7.30
C VAL A 402 10.51 5.12 6.56
N GLY A 403 9.56 4.18 6.67
CA GLY A 403 9.62 2.90 5.95
C GLY A 403 9.68 3.09 4.43
N MET A 404 8.86 3.98 3.89
CA MET A 404 8.84 4.32 2.45
C MET A 404 10.13 5.00 2.00
N ILE A 405 10.62 5.97 2.77
CA ILE A 405 11.89 6.67 2.48
C ILE A 405 13.05 5.67 2.46
N LEU A 406 13.16 4.83 3.49
CA LEU A 406 14.23 3.84 3.57
C LEU A 406 14.14 2.79 2.45
N ALA A 407 12.93 2.38 2.08
CA ALA A 407 12.70 1.47 0.97
C ALA A 407 13.08 2.11 -0.38
N ALA A 408 12.79 3.39 -0.58
CA ALA A 408 13.20 4.14 -1.77
C ALA A 408 14.75 4.21 -1.86
N PHE A 409 15.44 4.55 -0.77
CA PHE A 409 16.90 4.51 -0.73
C PHE A 409 17.47 3.12 -1.00
N SER A 410 16.86 2.08 -0.41
CA SER A 410 17.25 0.69 -0.67
C SER A 410 17.10 0.31 -2.14
N PHE A 411 16.03 0.76 -2.78
CA PHE A 411 15.78 0.53 -4.21
C PHE A 411 16.81 1.25 -5.09
N ILE A 412 17.11 2.53 -4.81
CA ILE A 412 18.14 3.32 -5.51
C ILE A 412 19.49 2.61 -5.40
N ARG A 413 19.90 2.22 -4.18
CA ARG A 413 21.14 1.47 -3.96
C ARG A 413 21.17 0.16 -4.74
N LYS A 414 20.06 -0.57 -4.81
CA LYS A 414 19.97 -1.84 -5.55
C LYS A 414 20.15 -1.62 -7.06
N ILE A 415 19.57 -0.54 -7.60
CA ILE A 415 19.79 -0.14 -8.99
C ILE A 415 21.26 0.22 -9.22
N SER A 416 21.85 1.03 -8.35
CA SER A 416 23.27 1.40 -8.44
C SER A 416 24.18 0.17 -8.48
N LEU A 417 23.93 -0.84 -7.67
CA LEU A 417 24.73 -2.08 -7.66
C LEU A 417 24.56 -2.94 -8.91
N THR A 418 23.45 -2.83 -9.63
CA THR A 418 23.20 -3.61 -10.86
C THR A 418 23.74 -2.95 -12.12
N THR A 419 24.08 -1.67 -12.06
CA THR A 419 24.69 -0.95 -13.18
C THR A 419 26.20 -1.14 -13.15
N THR A 420 26.81 -1.47 -14.28
CA THR A 420 28.25 -1.60 -14.44
C THR A 420 28.71 -0.84 -15.68
N VAL A 421 29.88 -0.20 -15.54
CA VAL A 421 30.65 0.36 -16.66
C VAL A 421 31.92 -0.50 -16.73
N SER A 422 32.20 -1.10 -17.86
CA SER A 422 33.36 -2.00 -17.99
C SER A 422 34.00 -1.87 -19.37
N LYS A 423 35.33 -1.91 -19.40
CA LYS A 423 36.10 -2.02 -20.65
C LYS A 423 35.87 -3.41 -21.24
N VAL A 424 35.69 -3.48 -22.52
CA VAL A 424 35.65 -4.75 -23.26
C VAL A 424 37.09 -5.16 -23.53
N THR A 425 37.56 -6.23 -22.86
CA THR A 425 38.91 -6.82 -23.03
C THR A 425 38.79 -8.22 -23.61
N ASP A 426 39.89 -8.75 -24.13
CA ASP A 426 39.95 -10.12 -24.68
C ASP A 426 39.64 -11.18 -23.62
N ASP A 427 40.06 -10.99 -22.37
CA ASP A 427 39.72 -11.87 -21.24
C ASP A 427 38.19 -11.96 -20.98
N TYR A 428 37.44 -10.91 -21.28
CA TYR A 428 35.96 -10.89 -21.16
C TYR A 428 35.31 -11.75 -22.25
N ILE A 429 36.02 -11.98 -23.37
CA ILE A 429 35.57 -12.79 -24.51
C ILE A 429 35.79 -14.28 -24.21
N GLU A 430 36.83 -14.64 -23.45
CA GLU A 430 37.15 -16.02 -23.09
C GLU A 430 36.22 -16.65 -22.06
N ASP A 431 35.50 -15.86 -21.25
CA ASP A 431 34.57 -16.35 -20.23
C ASP A 431 33.27 -17.00 -20.79
N GLY A 432 33.22 -17.32 -22.08
CA GLY A 432 32.23 -18.21 -22.70
C GLY A 432 30.83 -17.62 -22.86
N ARG A 433 30.66 -16.34 -22.67
CA ARG A 433 29.37 -15.65 -22.95
C ARG A 433 29.37 -15.21 -24.40
N ALA A 434 28.63 -15.91 -25.27
CA ALA A 434 28.43 -15.56 -26.67
C ALA A 434 28.25 -14.05 -26.86
N HIS A 435 29.23 -13.37 -27.41
CA HIS A 435 29.25 -11.91 -27.53
C HIS A 435 29.36 -11.52 -29.00
N ILE A 436 28.58 -10.51 -29.43
CA ILE A 436 28.60 -9.97 -30.81
C ILE A 436 29.97 -9.37 -31.18
N LEU A 437 30.86 -9.20 -30.21
CA LEU A 437 32.22 -8.70 -30.43
C LEU A 437 33.28 -9.82 -30.55
N GLN A 438 32.93 -11.09 -30.40
CA GLN A 438 33.84 -12.22 -30.51
C GLN A 438 34.51 -12.33 -31.90
N ASP A 439 33.87 -11.79 -32.94
CA ASP A 439 34.33 -11.85 -34.32
C ASP A 439 34.89 -10.50 -34.82
N LYS A 440 35.18 -9.53 -33.92
CA LYS A 440 35.64 -8.20 -34.32
C LYS A 440 36.88 -7.78 -33.57
N ASP A 441 37.94 -7.56 -34.34
CA ASP A 441 39.18 -6.99 -33.84
C ASP A 441 38.94 -5.53 -33.41
N ILE A 442 39.19 -5.22 -32.13
CA ILE A 442 39.21 -3.85 -31.64
C ILE A 442 40.61 -3.30 -31.87
N PRO A 443 40.74 -2.24 -32.71
CA PRO A 443 42.08 -1.69 -33.01
C PRO A 443 42.73 -1.11 -31.74
N GLU A 444 44.08 -1.16 -31.66
CA GLU A 444 44.84 -0.61 -30.52
C GLU A 444 44.60 0.90 -30.26
N TYR A 445 44.21 1.64 -31.30
CA TYR A 445 43.86 3.07 -31.19
C TYR A 445 42.47 3.33 -30.66
N ALA A 446 41.65 2.30 -30.35
CA ALA A 446 40.29 2.43 -29.82
C ALA A 446 40.08 1.59 -28.55
N ALA A 447 39.36 2.13 -27.58
CA ALA A 447 38.87 1.39 -26.42
C ALA A 447 37.33 1.38 -26.41
N VAL A 448 36.74 0.20 -26.21
CA VAL A 448 35.29 0.05 -26.12
C VAL A 448 34.90 -0.15 -24.66
N TYR A 449 34.07 0.74 -24.18
CA TYR A 449 33.44 0.61 -22.86
C TYR A 449 31.94 0.31 -23.02
N ARG A 450 31.43 -0.51 -22.14
CA ARG A 450 30.03 -0.90 -22.14
C ARG A 450 29.34 -0.43 -20.86
N ILE A 451 28.20 0.25 -21.01
CA ILE A 451 27.29 0.56 -19.90
C ILE A 451 26.19 -0.48 -19.88
N HIS A 452 26.04 -1.20 -18.76
CA HIS A 452 25.03 -2.23 -18.55
C HIS A 452 24.12 -1.85 -17.40
N GLY A 453 22.82 -1.88 -17.62
CA GLY A 453 21.80 -1.49 -16.64
C GLY A 453 21.31 -0.05 -16.81
N PRO A 454 20.47 0.45 -15.88
CA PRO A 454 19.96 1.82 -15.91
C PRO A 454 21.03 2.81 -15.42
N PHE A 455 21.34 3.82 -16.22
CA PHE A 455 22.31 4.86 -15.91
C PHE A 455 21.60 6.12 -15.39
N LEU A 456 21.29 6.10 -14.10
CA LEU A 456 20.48 7.09 -13.39
C LEU A 456 21.32 7.75 -12.28
N PHE A 457 20.75 8.78 -11.62
CA PHE A 457 21.40 9.36 -10.44
C PHE A 457 21.80 8.28 -9.43
N GLY A 458 22.97 8.44 -8.79
CA GLY A 458 23.54 7.46 -7.86
C GLY A 458 24.39 6.36 -8.50
N VAL A 459 24.61 6.40 -9.84
CA VAL A 459 25.53 5.48 -10.55
C VAL A 459 26.50 6.20 -11.48
N THR A 460 26.44 7.51 -11.54
CA THR A 460 27.26 8.33 -12.44
C THR A 460 28.75 8.33 -12.08
N ASP A 461 29.06 8.09 -10.80
CA ASP A 461 30.42 7.87 -10.31
C ASP A 461 31.15 6.72 -11.01
N LYS A 462 30.41 5.70 -11.47
CA LYS A 462 31.00 4.56 -12.20
C LYS A 462 31.56 4.93 -13.57
N ILE A 463 31.17 6.06 -14.14
CA ILE A 463 31.75 6.52 -15.40
C ILE A 463 33.17 7.06 -15.20
N ALA A 464 33.51 7.44 -13.95
CA ALA A 464 34.89 7.82 -13.62
C ALA A 464 35.90 6.67 -13.81
N GLU A 465 35.43 5.40 -13.74
CA GLU A 465 36.26 4.24 -14.08
C GLU A 465 36.84 4.33 -15.52
N VAL A 466 36.14 5.01 -16.44
CA VAL A 466 36.62 5.24 -17.81
C VAL A 466 37.82 6.19 -17.83
N THR A 467 37.86 7.15 -16.89
CA THR A 467 38.91 8.18 -16.83
C THR A 467 39.98 7.93 -15.76
N GLU A 468 39.89 6.84 -15.00
CA GLU A 468 40.79 6.52 -13.89
C GLU A 468 42.28 6.52 -14.32
N ASP A 469 42.55 6.01 -15.51
CA ASP A 469 43.90 6.09 -16.14
C ASP A 469 43.79 6.71 -17.54
N ILE A 470 43.41 8.00 -17.56
CA ILE A 470 43.18 8.71 -18.81
C ILE A 470 44.41 8.77 -19.71
N LYS A 471 45.63 8.67 -19.14
CA LYS A 471 46.88 8.68 -19.91
C LYS A 471 47.09 7.37 -20.68
N ALA A 472 46.63 6.25 -20.15
CA ALA A 472 46.70 4.94 -20.78
C ALA A 472 45.56 4.68 -21.77
N LEU A 473 44.55 5.55 -21.84
CA LEU A 473 43.48 5.41 -22.81
C LEU A 473 43.98 5.68 -24.24
N PRO A 474 43.55 4.88 -25.24
CA PRO A 474 43.82 5.17 -26.63
C PRO A 474 43.17 6.46 -27.10
N PRO A 475 43.51 6.98 -28.28
CA PRO A 475 42.98 8.22 -28.83
C PRO A 475 41.45 8.25 -28.97
N ILE A 476 40.80 7.08 -29.11
CA ILE A 476 39.39 6.97 -29.37
C ILE A 476 38.73 6.10 -28.31
N VAL A 477 37.68 6.62 -27.69
CA VAL A 477 36.87 5.92 -26.67
C VAL A 477 35.44 5.74 -27.19
N ILE A 478 35.00 4.50 -27.31
CA ILE A 478 33.68 4.12 -27.81
C ILE A 478 32.81 3.68 -26.62
N LEU A 479 31.73 4.38 -26.36
CA LEU A 479 30.73 3.96 -25.37
C LEU A 479 29.60 3.17 -26.04
N ARG A 480 29.47 1.92 -25.69
CA ARG A 480 28.40 1.05 -26.18
C ARG A 480 27.22 1.07 -25.23
N LEU A 481 26.07 1.62 -25.67
CA LEU A 481 24.87 1.86 -24.87
C LEU A 481 23.77 0.81 -25.08
N ARG A 482 24.01 -0.24 -25.86
CA ARG A 482 22.99 -1.27 -26.18
C ARG A 482 22.36 -1.90 -24.93
N ASN A 483 23.10 -2.03 -23.85
CA ASN A 483 22.66 -2.61 -22.61
C ASN A 483 22.25 -1.57 -21.56
N MET A 484 22.35 -0.29 -21.88
CA MET A 484 21.79 0.79 -21.08
C MET A 484 20.27 0.75 -21.23
N THR A 485 19.55 0.48 -20.13
CA THR A 485 18.10 0.31 -20.16
C THR A 485 17.34 1.60 -20.00
N ALA A 486 17.91 2.58 -19.30
CA ALA A 486 17.36 3.91 -19.08
C ALA A 486 18.48 4.90 -18.75
N ILE A 487 18.26 6.17 -19.01
CA ILE A 487 19.09 7.30 -18.61
C ILE A 487 18.20 8.43 -18.10
N ASP A 488 18.69 9.24 -17.16
CA ASP A 488 18.04 10.47 -16.70
C ASP A 488 18.92 11.71 -16.96
N ALA A 489 18.47 12.89 -16.52
CA ALA A 489 19.21 14.13 -16.71
C ALA A 489 20.60 14.09 -16.06
N THR A 490 20.74 13.42 -14.91
CA THR A 490 22.03 13.28 -14.21
C THR A 490 22.99 12.38 -15.00
N GLY A 491 22.45 11.28 -15.56
CA GLY A 491 23.20 10.39 -16.43
C GLY A 491 23.69 11.09 -17.70
N ILE A 492 22.88 11.95 -18.31
CA ILE A 492 23.29 12.74 -19.48
C ILE A 492 24.43 13.69 -19.09
N ALA A 493 24.27 14.47 -18.01
CA ALA A 493 25.32 15.38 -17.54
C ALA A 493 26.65 14.67 -17.29
N ALA A 494 26.62 13.45 -16.76
CA ALA A 494 27.82 12.63 -16.56
C ALA A 494 28.47 12.19 -17.89
N LEU A 495 27.67 11.88 -18.94
CA LEU A 495 28.18 11.58 -20.28
C LEU A 495 28.78 12.83 -20.95
N GLU A 496 28.16 14.00 -20.75
CA GLU A 496 28.67 15.29 -21.24
C GLU A 496 30.00 15.64 -20.57
N GLU A 497 30.08 15.50 -19.25
CA GLU A 497 31.32 15.70 -18.49
C GLU A 497 32.45 14.75 -18.97
N LEU A 498 32.13 13.47 -19.18
CA LEU A 498 33.08 12.51 -19.74
C LEU A 498 33.59 12.96 -21.12
N ALA A 499 32.66 13.43 -21.99
CA ALA A 499 33.02 13.91 -23.32
C ALA A 499 34.00 15.11 -23.26
N GLU A 500 33.75 16.04 -22.34
CA GLU A 500 34.62 17.21 -22.11
C GLU A 500 35.99 16.79 -21.56
N ILE A 501 36.05 15.88 -20.58
CA ILE A 501 37.31 15.35 -20.03
C ILE A 501 38.13 14.65 -21.11
N LEU A 502 37.52 13.80 -21.92
CA LEU A 502 38.19 13.11 -23.02
C LEU A 502 38.73 14.10 -24.05
N ARG A 503 37.91 15.08 -24.45
CA ARG A 503 38.28 16.14 -25.40
C ARG A 503 39.46 16.97 -24.89
N ALA A 504 39.41 17.40 -23.61
CA ALA A 504 40.50 18.17 -22.98
C ALA A 504 41.84 17.40 -22.96
N ASN A 505 41.77 16.07 -23.01
CA ASN A 505 42.97 15.20 -23.07
C ASN A 505 43.28 14.69 -24.50
N GLY A 506 42.72 15.34 -25.53
CA GLY A 506 43.02 15.02 -26.94
C GLY A 506 42.43 13.67 -27.41
N ARG A 507 41.34 13.20 -26.79
CA ARG A 507 40.66 11.96 -27.13
C ARG A 507 39.29 12.21 -27.71
N ALA A 508 38.93 11.41 -28.73
CA ALA A 508 37.60 11.43 -29.32
C ALA A 508 36.66 10.46 -28.59
N MET A 509 35.44 10.90 -28.34
CA MET A 509 34.36 10.07 -27.80
C MET A 509 33.35 9.71 -28.89
N LEU A 510 33.03 8.43 -29.03
CA LEU A 510 31.97 7.91 -29.87
C LEU A 510 30.92 7.20 -28.99
N VAL A 511 29.67 7.26 -29.40
CA VAL A 511 28.56 6.56 -28.73
C VAL A 511 27.88 5.67 -29.74
N CYS A 512 27.52 4.44 -29.35
CA CYS A 512 26.83 3.54 -30.27
C CYS A 512 25.73 2.68 -29.63
N GLY A 513 24.71 2.39 -30.45
CA GLY A 513 23.69 1.40 -30.14
C GLY A 513 22.77 1.78 -28.98
N ALA A 514 22.44 3.05 -28.81
CA ALA A 514 21.51 3.49 -27.79
C ALA A 514 20.09 2.89 -28.00
N ARG A 515 19.40 2.59 -26.91
CA ARG A 515 17.99 2.18 -26.93
C ARG A 515 17.09 3.39 -27.13
N PRO A 516 15.81 3.20 -27.51
CA PRO A 516 14.90 4.32 -27.83
C PRO A 516 14.78 5.39 -26.73
N GLN A 517 14.73 5.02 -25.43
CA GLN A 517 14.60 5.99 -24.34
C GLN A 517 15.92 6.78 -24.12
N PRO A 518 17.11 6.16 -23.97
CA PRO A 518 18.37 6.89 -23.93
C PRO A 518 18.63 7.75 -25.16
N GLU A 519 18.35 7.24 -26.36
CA GLU A 519 18.52 7.97 -27.62
C GLU A 519 17.64 9.24 -27.66
N ALA A 520 16.34 9.09 -27.34
CA ALA A 520 15.42 10.21 -27.35
C ALA A 520 15.87 11.31 -26.38
N LEU A 521 16.25 10.93 -25.14
CA LEU A 521 16.62 11.89 -24.10
C LEU A 521 17.96 12.57 -24.40
N MET A 522 18.97 11.84 -24.94
CA MET A 522 20.24 12.43 -25.39
C MET A 522 20.01 13.44 -26.50
N ARG A 523 19.12 13.15 -27.47
CA ARG A 523 18.78 14.06 -28.56
C ARG A 523 18.04 15.30 -28.05
N GLU A 524 17.07 15.14 -27.13
CA GLU A 524 16.35 16.26 -26.51
C GLU A 524 17.28 17.18 -25.70
N ALA A 525 18.28 16.61 -25.04
CA ALA A 525 19.31 17.35 -24.31
C ALA A 525 20.34 18.04 -25.20
N GLY A 526 20.38 17.68 -26.51
CA GLY A 526 21.39 18.23 -27.43
C GLY A 526 22.80 17.68 -27.22
N PHE A 527 22.90 16.44 -26.74
CA PHE A 527 24.18 15.76 -26.45
C PHE A 527 25.13 15.71 -27.64
N GLU A 528 24.61 15.74 -28.87
CA GLU A 528 25.36 15.84 -30.11
C GLU A 528 26.29 17.07 -30.19
N ARG A 529 26.00 18.15 -29.46
CA ARG A 529 26.87 19.35 -29.42
C ARG A 529 28.20 19.09 -28.71
N HIS A 530 28.26 18.10 -27.82
CA HIS A 530 29.45 17.75 -27.04
C HIS A 530 30.41 16.86 -27.79
N ILE A 531 29.90 15.93 -28.64
CA ILE A 531 30.71 14.92 -29.30
C ILE A 531 30.71 15.03 -30.84
N GLY A 532 29.75 15.77 -31.43
CA GLY A 532 29.47 15.79 -32.87
C GLY A 532 28.41 14.76 -33.25
N ALA A 533 27.48 15.16 -34.13
CA ALA A 533 26.39 14.26 -34.57
C ALA A 533 26.92 13.02 -35.30
N GLU A 534 28.04 13.14 -36.02
CA GLU A 534 28.72 12.07 -36.76
C GLU A 534 29.34 11.00 -35.84
N ASN A 535 29.51 11.29 -34.56
CA ASN A 535 30.10 10.40 -33.55
C ASN A 535 29.01 9.63 -32.75
N ILE A 536 27.73 9.83 -33.08
CA ILE A 536 26.58 9.05 -32.57
C ILE A 536 26.22 7.99 -33.63
N CYS A 537 26.62 6.75 -33.40
CA CYS A 537 26.51 5.66 -34.36
C CYS A 537 25.35 4.71 -34.00
N ALA A 538 24.68 4.14 -35.01
CA ALA A 538 23.57 3.22 -34.79
C ALA A 538 24.04 1.89 -34.16
N ASN A 539 25.24 1.44 -34.47
CA ASN A 539 25.78 0.17 -34.01
C ASN A 539 27.33 0.21 -33.87
N ILE A 540 27.91 -0.85 -33.33
CA ILE A 540 29.36 -0.93 -33.10
C ILE A 540 30.17 -0.97 -34.38
N GLU A 541 29.61 -1.48 -35.50
CA GLU A 541 30.30 -1.54 -36.79
C GLU A 541 30.52 -0.14 -37.35
N GLU A 542 29.47 0.68 -37.31
CA GLU A 542 29.58 2.07 -37.71
C GLU A 542 30.52 2.87 -36.80
N ALA A 543 30.50 2.58 -35.47
CA ALA A 543 31.44 3.22 -34.56
C ALA A 543 32.89 2.85 -34.78
N LEU A 544 33.20 1.58 -35.11
CA LEU A 544 34.57 1.15 -35.46
C LEU A 544 35.02 1.77 -36.78
N LYS A 545 34.13 1.81 -37.80
CA LYS A 545 34.42 2.49 -39.05
C LYS A 545 34.69 3.99 -38.84
N ARG A 546 33.86 4.65 -38.01
CA ARG A 546 34.08 6.06 -37.66
C ARG A 546 35.38 6.27 -36.91
N ALA A 547 35.74 5.35 -36.01
CA ALA A 547 37.02 5.37 -35.32
C ALA A 547 38.23 5.27 -36.31
N GLU A 548 38.13 4.42 -37.34
CA GLU A 548 39.15 4.32 -38.40
C GLU A 548 39.25 5.63 -39.18
N GLU A 549 38.13 6.26 -39.54
CA GLU A 549 38.13 7.55 -40.23
C GLU A 549 38.81 8.65 -39.40
N ILE A 550 38.58 8.72 -38.07
CA ILE A 550 39.20 9.68 -37.18
C ILE A 550 40.71 9.40 -37.06
N HIS A 551 41.10 8.11 -36.95
CA HIS A 551 42.51 7.72 -36.82
C HIS A 551 43.31 8.05 -38.07
N ASN A 552 42.72 7.90 -39.25
CA ASN A 552 43.40 8.14 -40.55
C ASN A 552 43.38 9.63 -40.97
N GLN A 553 42.70 10.52 -40.25
CA GLN A 553 42.74 11.97 -40.53
C GLN A 553 44.13 12.54 -40.17
N PRO A 554 44.78 13.32 -41.07
CA PRO A 554 46.06 13.93 -40.79
C PRO A 554 45.96 14.90 -39.60
N ALA A 555 46.94 14.90 -38.70
CA ALA A 555 46.99 15.65 -37.45
C ALA A 555 46.73 17.18 -37.58
N SER A 556 46.75 17.75 -38.78
CA SER A 556 46.45 19.16 -39.05
C SER A 556 44.94 19.55 -38.95
N VAL A 557 44.02 18.57 -39.02
CA VAL A 557 42.56 18.82 -38.96
C VAL A 557 42.07 18.76 -37.50
N THR A 558 42.74 18.00 -36.66
CA THR A 558 42.39 17.84 -35.24
C THR A 558 42.58 19.12 -34.40
N ALA A 559 43.48 20.00 -34.81
CA ALA A 559 43.74 21.29 -34.17
C ALA A 559 42.64 22.36 -34.44
N GLY A 560 41.86 22.20 -35.50
CA GLY A 560 40.74 23.11 -35.86
C GLY A 560 39.42 22.85 -35.16
N MET A 561 39.21 21.65 -34.59
CA MET A 561 37.98 21.31 -33.80
C MET A 561 38.00 21.91 -32.37
N HIS A 562 39.10 22.58 -32.00
CA HIS A 562 39.27 23.19 -30.69
C HIS A 562 38.86 24.67 -30.58
N GLN A 563 38.34 25.29 -31.68
CA GLN A 563 38.06 26.76 -31.73
C GLN A 563 36.62 27.18 -32.12
N ASN A 564 35.64 26.29 -32.09
CA ASN A 564 34.26 26.73 -32.28
C ASN A 564 33.33 26.23 -31.17
#